data_2ac865dfd129a13b67709bb3720d81fb
#
_entry.id   2ac865dfd129a13b67709bb3720d81fb
#
_cell.length_a   1.000
_cell.length_b   1.000
_cell.length_c   1.000
_cell.angle_alpha   90.00
_cell.angle_beta   90.00
_cell.angle_gamma   90.00
#
_symmetry.space_group_name_H-M   'P 1'
#
loop_
_entity.id
_entity.type
_entity.pdbx_description
1 polymer ?
#
loop_
_entity_poly.entity_id
_entity_poly.type
_entity_poly.pdbx_seq_one_letter_code
_entity_poly.pdbx_strand_id
1 'polypeptide(L)'
;MKEYCRDKELTVKETGKVIVADESRQDALYELKKRADQSGAKSEIIDQRELGEIEPYAATSEKALYSPNTAVINPKQILISIMEELNISGKVRLMFGTSFSGIRDSTVAITNQGTIKFEKFVNAAGSFADKVAHSFGVGSQYKVLPFKGTYKKLVKERSYLVRGNIYPVPDLKNPFLGVHFTRAVDGNVYIGPTAIPAFGRENYGLFDDLSIETLSIIGRDIVLFFANEGFRAAAVSEAKKYIDKYFLSEAKKLVPQIKLEDLQDTPKVGIRPQLVDWKSKELVMDFILLKDGDSLHILNAISPAFTCSMAFAKHVVKEL
;
A
#
# COMPACT_ATOMS: atom_id res chain seq x y z
N MET A 1 15.67 -4.65 -0.23
CA MET A 1 14.99 -4.73 -1.54
C MET A 1 15.87 -4.24 -2.70
N LYS A 2 16.42 -3.01 -2.70
CA LYS A 2 17.30 -2.54 -3.78
C LYS A 2 18.53 -3.45 -3.98
N GLU A 3 19.20 -3.82 -2.90
CA GLU A 3 20.34 -4.76 -2.92
C GLU A 3 19.94 -6.08 -3.57
N TYR A 4 18.86 -6.68 -3.11
CA TYR A 4 18.33 -7.92 -3.70
C TYR A 4 18.10 -7.78 -5.21
N CYS A 5 17.49 -6.68 -5.64
CA CYS A 5 17.27 -6.47 -7.08
C CYS A 5 18.58 -6.35 -7.86
N ARG A 6 19.60 -5.68 -7.29
CA ARG A 6 20.92 -5.58 -7.92
C ARG A 6 21.61 -6.92 -7.99
N ASP A 7 21.60 -7.71 -6.91
CA ASP A 7 22.21 -9.04 -6.85
C ASP A 7 21.57 -10.04 -7.82
N LYS A 8 20.28 -9.83 -8.13
CA LYS A 8 19.51 -10.66 -9.07
C LYS A 8 19.36 -10.05 -10.46
N GLU A 9 20.07 -8.97 -10.75
CA GLU A 9 20.01 -8.26 -12.04
C GLU A 9 18.57 -7.81 -12.41
N LEU A 10 17.72 -7.59 -11.40
CA LEU A 10 16.35 -7.10 -11.59
C LEU A 10 16.33 -5.58 -11.76
N THR A 11 15.39 -5.10 -12.54
CA THR A 11 15.31 -3.67 -12.85
C THR A 11 15.01 -2.83 -11.61
N VAL A 12 15.91 -1.90 -11.30
CA VAL A 12 15.75 -0.82 -10.33
C VAL A 12 15.99 0.50 -11.05
N LYS A 13 15.03 1.42 -10.98
CA LYS A 13 15.21 2.79 -11.48
C LYS A 13 15.20 3.76 -10.33
N GLU A 14 16.31 4.40 -10.07
CA GLU A 14 16.41 5.49 -9.09
C GLU A 14 15.86 6.76 -9.71
N THR A 15 14.61 7.07 -9.39
CA THR A 15 13.85 8.18 -9.98
C THR A 15 13.77 9.38 -9.07
N GLY A 16 14.19 9.21 -7.81
CA GLY A 16 13.91 10.20 -6.78
C GLY A 16 12.42 10.35 -6.49
N LYS A 17 12.12 11.20 -5.53
CA LYS A 17 10.75 11.57 -5.16
C LYS A 17 10.74 12.99 -4.62
N VAL A 18 9.86 13.83 -5.12
CA VAL A 18 9.54 15.13 -4.53
C VAL A 18 8.21 15.06 -3.79
N ILE A 19 8.15 15.66 -2.62
CA ILE A 19 6.92 15.84 -1.85
C ILE A 19 6.63 17.34 -1.84
N VAL A 20 5.52 17.73 -2.46
CA VAL A 20 5.13 19.13 -2.62
C VAL A 20 4.00 19.49 -1.66
N ALA A 21 3.96 20.72 -1.21
CA ALA A 21 3.01 21.23 -0.25
C ALA A 21 2.33 22.49 -0.73
N ASP A 22 1.06 22.68 -0.38
CA ASP A 22 0.41 23.95 -0.38
C ASP A 22 0.85 24.78 0.86
N GLU A 23 0.46 26.05 0.90
CA GLU A 23 0.81 26.98 1.97
C GLU A 23 0.44 26.47 3.37
N SER A 24 -0.73 25.80 3.48
CA SER A 24 -1.24 25.31 4.77
C SER A 24 -0.51 24.07 5.30
N ARG A 25 0.36 23.43 4.50
CA ARG A 25 1.04 22.18 4.84
C ARG A 25 2.57 22.28 4.86
N GLN A 26 3.13 23.48 4.83
CA GLN A 26 4.59 23.66 4.87
C GLN A 26 5.21 23.09 6.15
N ASP A 27 4.57 23.28 7.31
CA ASP A 27 5.05 22.73 8.59
C ASP A 27 5.16 21.19 8.56
N ALA A 28 4.26 20.53 7.86
CA ALA A 28 4.27 19.08 7.73
C ALA A 28 5.47 18.57 6.90
N LEU A 29 6.02 19.38 5.97
CA LEU A 29 7.27 19.04 5.28
C LEU A 29 8.45 18.97 6.25
N TYR A 30 8.55 19.90 7.17
CA TYR A 30 9.63 19.91 8.17
C TYR A 30 9.50 18.75 9.15
N GLU A 31 8.29 18.40 9.54
CA GLU A 31 8.05 17.20 10.36
C GLU A 31 8.45 15.92 9.61
N LEU A 32 8.13 15.80 8.31
CA LEU A 32 8.57 14.68 7.48
C LEU A 32 10.10 14.65 7.34
N LYS A 33 10.75 15.80 7.16
CA LYS A 33 12.21 15.90 7.12
C LYS A 33 12.83 15.39 8.41
N LYS A 34 12.31 15.85 9.56
CA LYS A 34 12.76 15.39 10.89
C LYS A 34 12.65 13.87 11.05
N ARG A 35 11.52 13.27 10.64
CA ARG A 35 11.33 11.81 10.68
C ARG A 35 12.27 11.08 9.72
N ALA A 36 12.52 11.64 8.54
CA ALA A 36 13.48 11.10 7.59
C ALA A 36 14.89 11.06 8.19
N ASP A 37 15.32 12.15 8.83
CA ASP A 37 16.63 12.22 9.49
C ASP A 37 16.75 11.20 10.63
N GLN A 38 15.73 11.08 11.46
CA GLN A 38 15.69 10.09 12.55
C GLN A 38 15.76 8.63 12.05
N SER A 39 15.20 8.37 10.87
CA SER A 39 15.23 7.04 10.23
C SER A 39 16.47 6.80 9.37
N GLY A 40 17.37 7.79 9.24
CA GLY A 40 18.55 7.73 8.38
C GLY A 40 18.24 7.81 6.88
N ALA A 41 17.02 8.24 6.51
CA ALA A 41 16.66 8.42 5.12
C ALA A 41 17.22 9.74 4.57
N LYS A 42 17.96 9.66 3.46
CA LYS A 42 18.49 10.87 2.81
C LYS A 42 17.33 11.68 2.21
N SER A 43 17.17 12.91 2.67
CA SER A 43 16.18 13.87 2.17
C SER A 43 16.65 15.30 2.35
N GLU A 44 16.15 16.22 1.54
CA GLU A 44 16.56 17.61 1.50
C GLU A 44 15.32 18.50 1.33
N ILE A 45 15.25 19.60 2.08
CA ILE A 45 14.29 20.67 1.81
C ILE A 45 14.83 21.49 0.66
N ILE A 46 14.07 21.62 -0.40
CA ILE A 46 14.42 22.33 -1.62
C ILE A 46 13.46 23.50 -1.87
N ASP A 47 13.92 24.51 -2.57
CA ASP A 47 13.10 25.63 -2.99
C ASP A 47 12.41 25.40 -4.35
N GLN A 48 11.63 26.37 -4.81
CA GLN A 48 10.90 26.28 -6.09
C GLN A 48 11.84 26.20 -7.30
N ARG A 49 13.01 26.84 -7.24
CA ARG A 49 14.00 26.80 -8.33
C ARG A 49 14.60 25.39 -8.43
N GLU A 50 15.05 24.85 -7.30
CA GLU A 50 15.61 23.50 -7.20
C GLU A 50 14.56 22.44 -7.59
N LEU A 51 13.30 22.64 -7.17
CA LEU A 51 12.19 21.78 -7.61
C LEU A 51 12.04 21.81 -9.13
N GLY A 52 12.13 22.99 -9.75
CA GLY A 52 12.03 23.16 -11.22
C GLY A 52 13.17 22.46 -11.97
N GLU A 53 14.36 22.32 -11.39
CA GLU A 53 15.47 21.54 -11.97
C GLU A 53 15.20 20.03 -11.92
N ILE A 54 14.56 19.53 -10.86
CA ILE A 54 14.26 18.11 -10.63
C ILE A 54 12.98 17.70 -11.38
N GLU A 55 11.89 18.40 -11.12
CA GLU A 55 10.55 18.15 -11.67
C GLU A 55 9.96 19.46 -12.23
N PRO A 56 10.27 19.83 -13.47
CA PRO A 56 9.97 21.14 -14.05
C PRO A 56 8.49 21.52 -14.06
N TYR A 57 7.61 20.53 -13.99
CA TYR A 57 6.17 20.73 -14.05
C TYR A 57 5.45 20.53 -12.71
N ALA A 58 6.20 20.15 -11.67
CA ALA A 58 5.66 20.07 -10.32
C ALA A 58 5.49 21.47 -9.71
N ALA A 59 4.49 21.61 -8.84
CA ALA A 59 4.22 22.87 -8.15
C ALA A 59 4.23 22.68 -6.64
N THR A 60 4.83 23.65 -5.95
CA THR A 60 4.78 23.80 -4.48
C THR A 60 4.54 25.28 -4.18
N SER A 61 3.99 25.61 -2.99
CA SER A 61 3.79 27.02 -2.60
C SER A 61 5.11 27.71 -2.28
N GLU A 62 5.96 27.09 -1.44
CA GLU A 62 7.25 27.63 -1.05
C GLU A 62 8.37 26.60 -1.15
N LYS A 63 8.32 25.57 -0.33
CA LYS A 63 9.31 24.50 -0.24
C LYS A 63 8.74 23.15 -0.61
N ALA A 64 9.62 22.25 -1.00
CA ALA A 64 9.34 20.83 -1.21
C ALA A 64 10.36 19.97 -0.47
N LEU A 65 10.05 18.69 -0.27
CA LEU A 65 11.00 17.73 0.28
C LEU A 65 11.44 16.79 -0.84
N TYR A 66 12.73 16.71 -1.09
CA TYR A 66 13.32 15.81 -2.08
C TYR A 66 13.95 14.60 -1.40
N SER A 67 13.65 13.41 -1.92
CA SER A 67 14.26 12.14 -1.51
C SER A 67 14.99 11.52 -2.72
N PRO A 68 16.30 11.75 -2.87
CA PRO A 68 17.05 11.33 -4.08
C PRO A 68 17.14 9.82 -4.23
N ASN A 69 17.18 9.09 -3.12
CA ASN A 69 17.38 7.63 -3.13
C ASN A 69 16.09 6.83 -3.35
N THR A 70 14.96 7.49 -3.61
CA THR A 70 13.73 6.77 -3.97
C THR A 70 13.88 6.08 -5.31
N ALA A 71 13.48 4.82 -5.36
CA ALA A 71 13.52 4.00 -6.57
C ALA A 71 12.20 3.31 -6.83
N VAL A 72 11.95 2.97 -8.08
CA VAL A 72 10.83 2.12 -8.52
C VAL A 72 11.35 0.78 -9.00
N ILE A 73 10.57 -0.25 -8.75
CA ILE A 73 10.89 -1.66 -9.02
C ILE A 73 9.70 -2.34 -9.69
N ASN A 74 9.95 -3.51 -10.28
CA ASN A 74 8.86 -4.38 -10.76
C ASN A 74 8.56 -5.47 -9.73
N PRO A 75 7.47 -5.38 -8.95
CA PRO A 75 7.16 -6.35 -7.90
C PRO A 75 6.91 -7.76 -8.42
N LYS A 76 6.37 -7.92 -9.63
CA LYS A 76 6.15 -9.24 -10.24
C LYS A 76 7.46 -9.97 -10.52
N GLN A 77 8.45 -9.28 -11.09
CA GLN A 77 9.77 -9.87 -11.31
C GLN A 77 10.45 -10.30 -10.01
N ILE A 78 10.32 -9.49 -8.96
CA ILE A 78 10.86 -9.83 -7.64
C ILE A 78 10.19 -11.08 -7.06
N LEU A 79 8.86 -11.19 -7.13
CA LEU A 79 8.14 -12.37 -6.65
C LEU A 79 8.53 -13.63 -7.43
N ILE A 80 8.69 -13.54 -8.75
CA ILE A 80 9.14 -14.66 -9.58
C ILE A 80 10.55 -15.07 -9.17
N SER A 81 11.47 -14.13 -9.01
CA SER A 81 12.84 -14.41 -8.58
C SER A 81 12.91 -15.10 -7.21
N ILE A 82 12.11 -14.61 -6.24
CA ILE A 82 12.02 -15.25 -4.91
C ILE A 82 11.46 -16.68 -5.02
N MET A 83 10.41 -16.87 -5.83
CA MET A 83 9.82 -18.18 -6.05
C MET A 83 10.82 -19.17 -6.64
N GLU A 84 11.62 -18.73 -7.62
CA GLU A 84 12.67 -19.55 -8.24
C GLU A 84 13.76 -19.93 -7.23
N GLU A 85 14.22 -18.97 -6.42
CA GLU A 85 15.20 -19.25 -5.35
C GLU A 85 14.69 -20.29 -4.36
N LEU A 86 13.43 -20.16 -3.92
CA LEU A 86 12.80 -21.08 -2.99
C LEU A 86 12.71 -22.50 -3.59
N ASN A 87 12.33 -22.62 -4.87
CA ASN A 87 12.29 -23.90 -5.57
C ASN A 87 13.68 -24.53 -5.71
N ILE A 88 14.69 -23.74 -6.10
CA ILE A 88 16.08 -24.24 -6.27
C ILE A 88 16.67 -24.66 -4.92
N SER A 89 16.27 -24.03 -3.81
CA SER A 89 16.82 -24.34 -2.49
C SER A 89 16.55 -25.78 -2.05
N GLY A 90 15.51 -26.43 -2.57
CA GLY A 90 15.04 -27.75 -2.16
C GLY A 90 14.51 -27.84 -0.72
N LYS A 91 14.49 -26.71 0.01
CA LYS A 91 14.08 -26.63 1.42
C LYS A 91 12.63 -26.16 1.61
N VAL A 92 12.00 -25.68 0.54
CA VAL A 92 10.66 -25.07 0.58
C VAL A 92 9.75 -25.81 -0.40
N ARG A 93 8.57 -26.16 0.08
CA ARG A 93 7.47 -26.67 -0.75
C ARG A 93 6.46 -25.57 -0.98
N LEU A 94 6.36 -25.06 -2.22
CA LEU A 94 5.33 -24.12 -2.63
C LEU A 94 4.06 -24.89 -3.03
N MET A 95 2.94 -24.58 -2.37
CA MET A 95 1.66 -25.26 -2.59
C MET A 95 0.65 -24.27 -3.18
N PHE A 96 0.75 -24.00 -4.48
CA PHE A 96 -0.22 -23.16 -5.18
C PHE A 96 -1.60 -23.82 -5.26
N GLY A 97 -2.64 -22.99 -5.34
CA GLY A 97 -4.04 -23.49 -5.34
C GLY A 97 -4.45 -24.11 -3.99
N THR A 98 -3.66 -23.92 -2.94
CA THR A 98 -3.95 -24.42 -1.60
C THR A 98 -4.44 -23.28 -0.71
N SER A 99 -5.69 -23.39 -0.25
CA SER A 99 -6.32 -22.41 0.64
C SER A 99 -6.44 -22.98 2.06
N PHE A 100 -6.08 -22.17 3.06
CA PHE A 100 -6.29 -22.46 4.47
C PHE A 100 -7.77 -22.30 4.82
N SER A 101 -8.36 -23.26 5.52
CA SER A 101 -9.76 -23.21 5.95
C SER A 101 -9.95 -23.29 7.46
N GLY A 102 -8.93 -23.66 8.23
CA GLY A 102 -9.02 -23.74 9.67
C GLY A 102 -7.84 -24.46 10.30
N ILE A 103 -7.94 -24.67 11.62
CA ILE A 103 -6.94 -25.36 12.41
C ILE A 103 -7.58 -26.47 13.25
N ARG A 104 -6.86 -27.55 13.49
CA ARG A 104 -7.19 -28.61 14.41
C ARG A 104 -6.02 -28.85 15.37
N ASP A 105 -6.34 -28.95 16.67
CA ASP A 105 -5.37 -29.27 17.73
C ASP A 105 -4.12 -28.36 17.76
N SER A 106 -4.27 -27.09 17.34
CA SER A 106 -3.21 -26.06 17.29
C SER A 106 -1.94 -26.44 16.52
N THR A 107 -1.88 -27.59 15.89
CA THR A 107 -0.69 -28.11 15.17
C THR A 107 -0.99 -28.62 13.77
N VAL A 108 -2.26 -28.61 13.36
CA VAL A 108 -2.69 -29.14 12.06
C VAL A 108 -3.52 -28.11 11.31
N ALA A 109 -2.98 -27.56 10.24
CA ALA A 109 -3.69 -26.70 9.31
C ALA A 109 -4.60 -27.52 8.40
N ILE A 110 -5.84 -27.10 8.27
CA ILE A 110 -6.84 -27.69 7.36
C ILE A 110 -6.84 -26.87 6.08
N THR A 111 -6.73 -27.54 4.94
CA THR A 111 -6.73 -26.89 3.62
C THR A 111 -7.70 -27.59 2.67
N ASN A 112 -8.00 -26.97 1.53
CA ASN A 112 -8.79 -27.59 0.46
C ASN A 112 -8.11 -28.81 -0.19
N GLN A 113 -6.80 -29.02 0.05
CA GLN A 113 -6.03 -30.15 -0.47
C GLN A 113 -5.64 -31.17 0.62
N GLY A 114 -6.25 -31.10 1.80
CA GLY A 114 -5.96 -31.98 2.93
C GLY A 114 -5.39 -31.25 4.13
N THR A 115 -4.70 -31.96 5.00
CA THR A 115 -4.18 -31.41 6.25
C THR A 115 -2.65 -31.32 6.24
N ILE A 116 -2.11 -30.30 6.89
CA ILE A 116 -0.66 -30.08 7.02
C ILE A 116 -0.33 -29.97 8.50
N LYS A 117 0.48 -30.90 9.01
CA LYS A 117 1.04 -30.82 10.37
C LYS A 117 2.23 -29.87 10.36
N PHE A 118 2.33 -29.02 11.37
CA PHE A 118 3.41 -28.05 11.53
C PHE A 118 3.90 -27.99 12.98
N GLU A 119 5.12 -27.56 13.18
CA GLU A 119 5.70 -27.21 14.47
C GLU A 119 5.56 -25.72 14.75
N LYS A 120 5.77 -24.90 13.74
CA LYS A 120 5.59 -23.44 13.80
C LYS A 120 4.73 -22.95 12.65
N PHE A 121 3.90 -21.95 12.92
CA PHE A 121 2.96 -21.39 11.95
C PHE A 121 3.16 -19.88 11.80
N VAL A 122 3.30 -19.40 10.58
CA VAL A 122 3.32 -17.97 10.27
C VAL A 122 2.15 -17.62 9.39
N ASN A 123 1.27 -16.78 9.91
CA ASN A 123 0.19 -16.19 9.12
C ASN A 123 0.66 -14.90 8.45
N ALA A 124 0.88 -14.95 7.16
CA ALA A 124 1.17 -13.81 6.29
C ALA A 124 0.10 -13.68 5.18
N ALA A 125 -1.16 -13.94 5.51
CA ALA A 125 -2.27 -14.08 4.55
C ALA A 125 -2.85 -12.75 4.04
N GLY A 126 -2.18 -11.60 4.28
CA GLY A 126 -2.58 -10.29 3.73
C GLY A 126 -4.03 -9.93 4.04
N SER A 127 -4.87 -9.84 3.01
CA SER A 127 -6.30 -9.50 3.16
C SER A 127 -7.09 -10.48 4.03
N PHE A 128 -6.59 -11.70 4.24
CA PHE A 128 -7.25 -12.76 5.01
C PHE A 128 -6.60 -12.99 6.37
N ALA A 129 -5.59 -12.19 6.74
CA ALA A 129 -4.79 -12.42 7.94
C ALA A 129 -5.62 -12.40 9.23
N ASP A 130 -6.65 -11.55 9.33
CA ASP A 130 -7.56 -11.53 10.48
C ASP A 130 -8.38 -12.83 10.60
N LYS A 131 -8.88 -13.38 9.48
CA LYS A 131 -9.63 -14.65 9.48
C LYS A 131 -8.75 -15.82 9.95
N VAL A 132 -7.51 -15.87 9.45
CA VAL A 132 -6.56 -16.89 9.88
C VAL A 132 -6.25 -16.75 11.38
N ALA A 133 -5.97 -15.55 11.87
CA ALA A 133 -5.72 -15.30 13.29
C ALA A 133 -6.93 -15.67 14.16
N HIS A 134 -8.15 -15.35 13.72
CA HIS A 134 -9.37 -15.70 14.44
C HIS A 134 -9.57 -17.22 14.56
N SER A 135 -9.13 -18.02 13.59
CA SER A 135 -9.20 -19.48 13.70
C SER A 135 -8.26 -20.06 14.78
N PHE A 136 -7.22 -19.30 15.18
CA PHE A 136 -6.37 -19.60 16.31
C PHE A 136 -6.88 -19.01 17.64
N GLY A 137 -8.02 -18.30 17.61
CA GLY A 137 -8.61 -17.67 18.79
C GLY A 137 -8.02 -16.31 19.16
N VAL A 138 -7.11 -15.76 18.33
CA VAL A 138 -6.40 -14.50 18.62
C VAL A 138 -6.87 -13.35 17.72
N GLY A 139 -6.72 -12.12 18.21
CA GLY A 139 -6.97 -10.91 17.44
C GLY A 139 -8.45 -10.67 17.11
N SER A 140 -9.39 -11.20 17.89
CA SER A 140 -10.84 -11.12 17.62
C SER A 140 -11.37 -9.69 17.49
N GLN A 141 -10.71 -8.71 18.13
CA GLN A 141 -11.02 -7.28 18.01
C GLN A 141 -10.63 -6.68 16.66
N TYR A 142 -9.69 -7.28 15.96
CA TYR A 142 -9.23 -6.77 14.67
C TYR A 142 -10.09 -7.29 13.52
N LYS A 143 -10.46 -6.40 12.62
CA LYS A 143 -11.22 -6.71 11.41
C LYS A 143 -10.57 -6.03 10.22
N VAL A 144 -10.40 -6.75 9.12
CA VAL A 144 -9.96 -6.15 7.86
C VAL A 144 -11.15 -5.51 7.16
N LEU A 145 -10.97 -4.25 6.74
CA LEU A 145 -11.81 -3.56 5.77
C LEU A 145 -11.02 -3.34 4.49
N PRO A 146 -11.44 -3.89 3.37
CA PRO A 146 -10.74 -3.72 2.11
C PRO A 146 -11.05 -2.36 1.49
N PHE A 147 -10.00 -1.68 1.00
CA PHE A 147 -10.12 -0.48 0.17
C PHE A 147 -9.53 -0.74 -1.20
N LYS A 148 -10.21 -0.27 -2.23
CA LYS A 148 -9.78 -0.38 -3.61
C LYS A 148 -9.07 0.90 -4.04
N GLY A 149 -7.83 0.75 -4.51
CA GLY A 149 -7.07 1.80 -5.15
C GLY A 149 -7.11 1.67 -6.66
N THR A 150 -7.77 2.59 -7.34
CA THR A 150 -7.77 2.68 -8.79
C THR A 150 -6.79 3.73 -9.26
N TYR A 151 -6.33 3.62 -10.50
CA TYR A 151 -5.35 4.51 -11.10
C TYR A 151 -5.83 5.03 -12.45
N LYS A 152 -5.36 6.19 -12.83
CA LYS A 152 -5.29 6.67 -14.21
C LYS A 152 -3.83 6.60 -14.67
N LYS A 153 -3.61 6.70 -15.95
CA LYS A 153 -2.28 6.75 -16.56
C LYS A 153 -2.18 7.97 -17.46
N LEU A 154 -1.02 8.64 -17.51
CA LEU A 154 -0.79 9.67 -18.53
C LEU A 154 -0.70 9.02 -19.92
N VAL A 155 -1.27 9.68 -20.90
CA VAL A 155 -1.00 9.37 -22.32
C VAL A 155 0.51 9.48 -22.56
N LYS A 156 1.05 8.67 -23.46
CA LYS A 156 2.51 8.54 -23.68
C LYS A 156 3.15 9.89 -24.04
N GLU A 157 2.47 10.68 -24.84
CA GLU A 157 2.89 11.97 -25.34
C GLU A 157 3.07 13.02 -24.25
N ARG A 158 2.41 12.80 -23.09
CA ARG A 158 2.46 13.71 -21.92
C ARG A 158 3.27 13.17 -20.76
N SER A 159 3.85 11.97 -20.91
CA SER A 159 4.66 11.35 -19.84
C SER A 159 5.88 12.18 -19.43
N TYR A 160 6.32 13.12 -20.26
CA TYR A 160 7.41 14.04 -19.95
C TYR A 160 7.09 15.02 -18.82
N LEU A 161 5.79 15.24 -18.50
CA LEU A 161 5.37 16.10 -17.40
C LEU A 161 5.84 15.60 -16.01
N VAL A 162 6.26 14.35 -15.92
CA VAL A 162 6.71 13.74 -14.66
C VAL A 162 7.99 12.98 -14.93
N ARG A 163 9.10 13.38 -14.33
CA ARG A 163 10.41 12.73 -14.48
C ARG A 163 10.58 11.56 -13.52
N GLY A 164 10.11 11.69 -12.29
CA GLY A 164 10.23 10.70 -11.23
C GLY A 164 8.90 10.44 -10.49
N ASN A 165 8.85 10.78 -9.21
CA ASN A 165 7.66 10.60 -8.38
C ASN A 165 7.30 11.94 -7.72
N ILE A 166 6.04 12.36 -7.84
CA ILE A 166 5.53 13.61 -7.28
C ILE A 166 4.39 13.29 -6.33
N TYR A 167 4.57 13.57 -5.05
CA TYR A 167 3.63 13.25 -3.97
C TYR A 167 3.14 14.52 -3.29
N PRO A 168 1.89 14.57 -2.84
CA PRO A 168 1.48 15.59 -1.90
C PRO A 168 2.05 15.31 -0.52
N VAL A 169 2.18 16.32 0.32
CA VAL A 169 2.39 16.10 1.76
C VAL A 169 1.22 15.28 2.31
N PRO A 170 1.48 14.13 2.95
CA PRO A 170 0.42 13.32 3.53
C PRO A 170 -0.25 14.04 4.71
N ASP A 171 -1.53 13.82 4.87
CA ASP A 171 -2.19 14.06 6.15
C ASP A 171 -1.80 12.93 7.11
N LEU A 172 -1.04 13.26 8.14
CA LEU A 172 -0.52 12.27 9.09
C LEU A 172 -1.62 11.56 9.90
N LYS A 173 -2.84 12.08 9.89
CA LYS A 173 -4.02 11.47 10.53
C LYS A 173 -4.80 10.56 9.58
N ASN A 174 -4.50 10.61 8.28
CA ASN A 174 -5.18 9.83 7.25
C ASN A 174 -4.26 8.71 6.75
N PRO A 175 -4.68 7.45 6.76
CA PRO A 175 -3.88 6.34 6.23
C PRO A 175 -3.72 6.39 4.71
N PHE A 176 -4.45 7.24 4.01
CA PHE A 176 -4.41 7.36 2.55
C PHE A 176 -3.57 8.55 2.11
N LEU A 177 -2.58 8.29 1.24
CA LEU A 177 -1.62 9.30 0.78
C LEU A 177 -2.21 10.33 -0.20
N GLY A 178 -3.44 10.10 -0.69
CA GLY A 178 -4.00 10.92 -1.76
C GLY A 178 -3.40 10.62 -3.15
N VAL A 179 -3.91 11.33 -4.14
CA VAL A 179 -3.48 11.19 -5.54
C VAL A 179 -2.03 11.66 -5.68
N HIS A 180 -1.19 10.85 -6.31
CA HIS A 180 0.21 11.16 -6.58
C HIS A 180 0.64 10.58 -7.93
N PHE A 181 1.77 11.05 -8.43
CA PHE A 181 2.35 10.57 -9.69
C PHE A 181 3.51 9.62 -9.42
N THR A 182 3.52 8.52 -10.14
CA THR A 182 4.61 7.54 -10.08
C THR A 182 5.03 7.14 -11.49
N ARG A 183 6.28 7.40 -11.84
CA ARG A 183 6.88 6.86 -13.06
C ARG A 183 7.35 5.43 -12.81
N ALA A 184 6.69 4.46 -13.41
CA ALA A 184 7.02 3.05 -13.29
C ALA A 184 8.27 2.65 -14.08
N VAL A 185 8.77 1.44 -13.86
CA VAL A 185 9.98 0.91 -14.53
C VAL A 185 9.82 0.82 -16.06
N ASP A 186 8.60 0.64 -16.55
CA ASP A 186 8.25 0.59 -17.97
C ASP A 186 8.15 1.99 -18.61
N GLY A 187 8.32 3.07 -17.82
CA GLY A 187 8.24 4.45 -18.25
C GLY A 187 6.83 5.05 -18.25
N ASN A 188 5.78 4.26 -18.01
CA ASN A 188 4.44 4.77 -17.83
C ASN A 188 4.35 5.62 -16.56
N VAL A 189 3.56 6.68 -16.61
CA VAL A 189 3.27 7.51 -15.44
C VAL A 189 1.87 7.21 -14.95
N TYR A 190 1.76 6.66 -13.76
CA TYR A 190 0.50 6.37 -13.10
C TYR A 190 0.14 7.47 -12.13
N ILE A 191 -1.16 7.76 -12.02
CA ILE A 191 -1.74 8.78 -11.16
C ILE A 191 -2.76 8.09 -10.26
N GLY A 192 -2.68 8.28 -8.97
CA GLY A 192 -3.48 7.60 -7.96
C GLY A 192 -2.62 7.11 -6.81
N PRO A 193 -3.08 6.12 -6.04
CA PRO A 193 -4.41 5.51 -6.13
C PRO A 193 -5.50 6.38 -5.51
N THR A 194 -6.75 6.04 -5.82
CA THR A 194 -7.91 6.35 -4.97
C THR A 194 -7.92 5.40 -3.77
N ALA A 195 -8.78 5.65 -2.80
CA ALA A 195 -8.96 4.76 -1.64
C ALA A 195 -10.45 4.62 -1.32
N ILE A 196 -11.14 3.86 -2.17
CA ILE A 196 -12.58 3.65 -2.07
C ILE A 196 -12.90 2.35 -1.36
N PRO A 197 -14.01 2.24 -0.60
CA PRO A 197 -14.44 0.98 -0.03
C PRO A 197 -14.56 -0.10 -1.11
N ALA A 198 -14.04 -1.29 -0.83
CA ALA A 198 -14.21 -2.46 -1.67
C ALA A 198 -15.26 -3.40 -1.05
N PHE A 199 -16.04 -4.06 -1.88
CA PHE A 199 -17.14 -4.93 -1.45
C PHE A 199 -16.69 -6.36 -1.13
N GLY A 200 -15.41 -6.66 -1.29
CA GLY A 200 -14.80 -7.94 -1.00
C GLY A 200 -13.28 -7.79 -0.84
N ARG A 201 -12.64 -8.83 -0.32
CA ARG A 201 -11.19 -8.84 -0.04
C ARG A 201 -10.35 -8.94 -1.31
N GLU A 202 -10.94 -9.42 -2.40
CA GLU A 202 -10.36 -9.55 -3.74
C GLU A 202 -11.25 -8.88 -4.81
N ASN A 203 -11.99 -7.84 -4.42
CA ASN A 203 -12.88 -7.07 -5.29
C ASN A 203 -12.07 -6.16 -6.24
N TYR A 204 -11.33 -6.75 -7.18
CA TYR A 204 -10.54 -6.00 -8.16
C TYR A 204 -11.42 -5.36 -9.24
N GLY A 205 -12.42 -6.05 -9.76
CA GLY A 205 -13.44 -5.52 -10.67
C GLY A 205 -14.62 -4.90 -9.94
N LEU A 206 -15.70 -4.63 -10.69
CA LEU A 206 -16.88 -3.96 -10.13
C LEU A 206 -17.70 -4.93 -9.24
N PHE A 207 -17.82 -6.18 -9.66
CA PHE A 207 -18.65 -7.21 -9.03
C PHE A 207 -17.86 -8.46 -8.62
N ASP A 208 -16.53 -8.40 -8.65
CA ASP A 208 -15.69 -9.52 -8.25
C ASP A 208 -15.79 -9.73 -6.73
N ASP A 209 -15.68 -10.98 -6.27
CA ASP A 209 -15.65 -11.38 -4.86
C ASP A 209 -16.86 -10.89 -4.04
N LEU A 210 -18.04 -10.80 -4.66
CA LEU A 210 -19.27 -10.55 -3.92
C LEU A 210 -19.74 -11.82 -3.21
N SER A 211 -19.92 -11.73 -1.90
CA SER A 211 -20.26 -12.85 -1.03
C SER A 211 -21.13 -12.42 0.15
N ILE A 212 -21.53 -13.35 1.01
CA ILE A 212 -22.23 -13.02 2.26
C ILE A 212 -21.36 -12.06 3.13
N GLU A 213 -20.04 -12.16 3.04
CA GLU A 213 -19.13 -11.23 3.75
C GLU A 213 -19.30 -9.79 3.28
N THR A 214 -19.70 -9.55 2.02
CA THR A 214 -19.98 -8.21 1.48
C THR A 214 -20.96 -7.43 2.38
N LEU A 215 -22.03 -8.06 2.85
CA LEU A 215 -22.99 -7.43 3.75
C LEU A 215 -22.34 -7.02 5.08
N SER A 216 -21.45 -7.86 5.58
CA SER A 216 -20.69 -7.56 6.81
C SER A 216 -19.69 -6.42 6.61
N ILE A 217 -19.03 -6.35 5.45
CA ILE A 217 -18.11 -5.26 5.10
C ILE A 217 -18.88 -3.95 5.01
N ILE A 218 -19.98 -3.91 4.25
CA ILE A 218 -20.84 -2.72 4.13
C ILE A 218 -21.36 -2.28 5.50
N GLY A 219 -21.82 -3.22 6.33
CA GLY A 219 -22.30 -2.90 7.69
C GLY A 219 -21.20 -2.27 8.55
N ARG A 220 -19.97 -2.75 8.44
CA ARG A 220 -18.81 -2.17 9.15
C ARG A 220 -18.45 -0.78 8.62
N ASP A 221 -18.47 -0.57 7.32
CA ASP A 221 -18.23 0.74 6.72
C ASP A 221 -19.26 1.77 7.20
N ILE A 222 -20.53 1.39 7.24
CA ILE A 222 -21.62 2.24 7.78
C ILE A 222 -21.36 2.59 9.25
N VAL A 223 -21.03 1.61 10.08
CA VAL A 223 -20.75 1.86 11.52
C VAL A 223 -19.57 2.82 11.67
N LEU A 224 -18.47 2.62 10.93
CA LEU A 224 -17.29 3.50 10.97
C LEU A 224 -17.60 4.89 10.44
N PHE A 225 -18.42 5.01 9.42
CA PHE A 225 -18.82 6.31 8.87
C PHE A 225 -19.49 7.20 9.92
N PHE A 226 -20.28 6.61 10.82
CA PHE A 226 -20.92 7.35 11.91
C PHE A 226 -20.05 7.46 13.17
N ALA A 227 -19.22 6.45 13.47
CA ALA A 227 -18.46 6.37 14.71
C ALA A 227 -17.07 7.04 14.63
N ASN A 228 -16.48 7.20 13.42
CA ASN A 228 -15.12 7.72 13.24
C ASN A 228 -15.11 8.90 12.26
N GLU A 229 -14.81 10.10 12.77
CA GLU A 229 -14.80 11.34 11.97
C GLU A 229 -13.74 11.32 10.87
N GLY A 230 -12.54 10.79 11.15
CA GLY A 230 -11.45 10.68 10.18
C GLY A 230 -11.83 9.76 9.03
N PHE A 231 -12.44 8.60 9.34
CA PHE A 231 -12.95 7.68 8.33
C PHE A 231 -14.04 8.33 7.47
N ARG A 232 -15.00 9.02 8.08
CA ARG A 232 -16.07 9.74 7.37
C ARG A 232 -15.52 10.80 6.42
N ALA A 233 -14.58 11.62 6.90
CA ALA A 233 -13.94 12.66 6.09
C ALA A 233 -13.18 12.04 4.90
N ALA A 234 -12.43 10.97 5.13
CA ALA A 234 -11.72 10.22 4.09
C ALA A 234 -12.70 9.63 3.07
N ALA A 235 -13.75 8.94 3.52
CA ALA A 235 -14.75 8.32 2.65
C ALA A 235 -15.44 9.33 1.73
N VAL A 236 -15.84 10.50 2.26
CA VAL A 236 -16.44 11.57 1.46
C VAL A 236 -15.44 12.16 0.46
N SER A 237 -14.20 12.38 0.86
CA SER A 237 -13.14 12.90 -0.01
C SER A 237 -12.83 11.92 -1.15
N GLU A 238 -12.70 10.64 -0.83
CA GLU A 238 -12.37 9.60 -1.81
C GLU A 238 -13.51 9.34 -2.79
N ALA A 239 -14.77 9.36 -2.33
CA ALA A 239 -15.93 9.20 -3.21
C ALA A 239 -15.99 10.28 -4.32
N LYS A 240 -15.59 11.51 -4.03
CA LYS A 240 -15.54 12.59 -5.02
C LYS A 240 -14.56 12.30 -6.15
N LYS A 241 -13.49 11.55 -5.89
CA LYS A 241 -12.43 11.22 -6.87
C LYS A 241 -12.89 10.25 -7.98
N TYR A 242 -14.07 9.64 -7.84
CA TYR A 242 -14.71 8.93 -8.96
C TYR A 242 -15.12 9.84 -10.11
N ILE A 243 -15.32 11.12 -9.83
CA ILE A 243 -15.64 12.11 -10.84
C ILE A 243 -14.32 12.63 -11.40
N ASP A 244 -14.06 12.41 -12.67
CA ASP A 244 -12.81 12.78 -13.34
C ASP A 244 -12.39 14.23 -13.11
N LYS A 245 -13.36 15.14 -13.02
CA LYS A 245 -13.11 16.56 -12.72
C LYS A 245 -12.46 16.76 -11.33
N TYR A 246 -12.91 16.03 -10.32
CA TYR A 246 -12.31 16.10 -8.97
C TYR A 246 -10.96 15.40 -8.91
N PHE A 247 -10.85 14.22 -9.56
CA PHE A 247 -9.57 13.53 -9.67
C PHE A 247 -8.53 14.42 -10.34
N LEU A 248 -8.90 15.06 -11.46
CA LEU A 248 -8.05 16.02 -12.17
C LEU A 248 -7.68 17.22 -11.28
N SER A 249 -8.61 17.73 -10.46
CA SER A 249 -8.31 18.86 -9.58
C SER A 249 -7.24 18.51 -8.54
N GLU A 250 -7.26 17.29 -8.00
CA GLU A 250 -6.20 16.80 -7.09
C GLU A 250 -4.86 16.63 -7.81
N ALA A 251 -4.87 16.06 -9.02
CA ALA A 251 -3.67 15.92 -9.84
C ALA A 251 -3.05 17.28 -10.21
N LYS A 252 -3.88 18.28 -10.52
CA LYS A 252 -3.44 19.65 -10.84
C LYS A 252 -2.77 20.38 -9.69
N LYS A 253 -3.06 20.02 -8.44
CA LYS A 253 -2.33 20.59 -7.28
C LYS A 253 -0.85 20.22 -7.32
N LEU A 254 -0.50 19.10 -7.94
CA LEU A 254 0.87 18.61 -8.04
C LEU A 254 1.52 18.99 -9.38
N VAL A 255 0.76 18.86 -10.48
CA VAL A 255 1.19 19.16 -11.85
C VAL A 255 0.11 20.02 -12.53
N PRO A 256 0.20 21.37 -12.42
CA PRO A 256 -0.87 22.27 -12.89
C PRO A 256 -1.19 22.17 -14.38
N GLN A 257 -0.23 21.77 -15.19
CA GLN A 257 -0.35 21.68 -16.65
C GLN A 257 -1.12 20.47 -17.17
N ILE A 258 -1.48 19.52 -16.28
CA ILE A 258 -2.23 18.32 -16.67
C ILE A 258 -3.65 18.70 -17.08
N LYS A 259 -4.16 18.05 -18.11
CA LYS A 259 -5.53 18.23 -18.61
C LYS A 259 -6.29 16.90 -18.57
N LEU A 260 -7.61 16.97 -18.73
CA LEU A 260 -8.45 15.77 -18.72
C LEU A 260 -8.10 14.82 -19.88
N GLU A 261 -7.79 15.37 -21.04
CA GLU A 261 -7.37 14.64 -22.23
C GLU A 261 -6.02 13.91 -22.08
N ASP A 262 -5.21 14.31 -21.09
CA ASP A 262 -3.94 13.65 -20.78
C ASP A 262 -4.14 12.37 -19.95
N LEU A 263 -5.34 12.16 -19.39
CA LEU A 263 -5.68 11.04 -18.53
C LEU A 263 -6.26 9.87 -19.35
N GLN A 264 -5.71 8.70 -19.12
CA GLN A 264 -6.16 7.45 -19.73
C GLN A 264 -6.50 6.44 -18.64
N ASP A 265 -7.56 5.67 -18.85
CA ASP A 265 -7.91 4.55 -17.97
C ASP A 265 -6.84 3.45 -18.01
N THR A 266 -6.73 2.72 -16.92
CA THR A 266 -5.80 1.61 -16.80
C THR A 266 -6.46 0.48 -15.98
N PRO A 267 -6.19 -0.79 -16.32
CA PRO A 267 -6.65 -1.92 -15.51
C PRO A 267 -5.90 -2.04 -14.18
N LYS A 268 -4.93 -1.16 -13.90
CA LYS A 268 -4.18 -1.20 -12.66
C LYS A 268 -5.09 -0.88 -11.48
N VAL A 269 -5.22 -1.85 -10.61
CA VAL A 269 -6.01 -1.77 -9.38
C VAL A 269 -5.30 -2.54 -8.27
N GLY A 270 -5.49 -2.12 -7.04
CA GLY A 270 -4.98 -2.81 -5.87
C GLY A 270 -5.98 -2.81 -4.73
N ILE A 271 -5.98 -3.87 -3.92
CA ILE A 271 -6.75 -3.93 -2.68
C ILE A 271 -5.81 -3.65 -1.51
N ARG A 272 -6.15 -2.66 -0.70
CA ARG A 272 -5.50 -2.35 0.57
C ARG A 272 -6.33 -2.96 1.70
N PRO A 273 -5.85 -3.99 2.39
CA PRO A 273 -6.53 -4.59 3.54
C PRO A 273 -6.26 -3.74 4.79
N GLN A 274 -7.06 -2.70 5.00
CA GLN A 274 -6.91 -1.85 6.17
C GLN A 274 -7.45 -2.55 7.41
N LEU A 275 -6.61 -2.73 8.42
CA LEU A 275 -7.02 -3.27 9.70
C LEU A 275 -7.72 -2.19 10.54
N VAL A 276 -8.78 -2.58 11.22
CA VAL A 276 -9.54 -1.76 12.16
C VAL A 276 -9.56 -2.46 13.51
N ASP A 277 -9.24 -1.74 14.57
CA ASP A 277 -9.56 -2.15 15.92
C ASP A 277 -11.04 -1.88 16.16
N TRP A 278 -11.83 -2.97 16.25
CA TRP A 278 -13.28 -2.88 16.35
C TRP A 278 -13.76 -2.46 17.74
N LYS A 279 -12.90 -2.49 18.77
CA LYS A 279 -13.22 -1.98 20.11
C LYS A 279 -13.18 -0.46 20.14
N SER A 280 -12.10 0.14 19.66
CA SER A 280 -11.94 1.59 19.60
C SER A 280 -12.61 2.23 18.38
N LYS A 281 -12.95 1.45 17.34
CA LYS A 281 -13.41 1.93 16.01
C LYS A 281 -12.36 2.77 15.28
N GLU A 282 -11.08 2.47 15.49
CA GLU A 282 -9.97 3.19 14.88
C GLU A 282 -9.23 2.36 13.84
N LEU A 283 -8.70 3.06 12.84
CA LEU A 283 -7.84 2.46 11.82
C LEU A 283 -6.46 2.17 12.42
N VAL A 284 -5.97 0.96 12.27
CA VAL A 284 -4.63 0.58 12.71
C VAL A 284 -3.62 1.14 11.73
N MET A 285 -2.65 1.91 12.22
CA MET A 285 -1.71 2.66 11.37
C MET A 285 -0.36 1.96 11.20
N ASP A 286 -0.10 0.87 11.92
CA ASP A 286 1.17 0.14 11.89
C ASP A 286 0.94 -1.37 11.78
N PHE A 287 2.01 -2.15 11.58
CA PHE A 287 1.98 -3.60 11.62
C PHE A 287 1.58 -4.10 13.01
N ILE A 288 0.79 -5.15 13.04
CA ILE A 288 0.48 -5.88 14.27
C ILE A 288 1.05 -7.29 14.16
N LEU A 289 1.85 -7.69 15.13
CA LEU A 289 2.33 -9.06 15.31
C LEU A 289 1.64 -9.65 16.53
N LEU A 290 0.88 -10.74 16.34
CA LEU A 290 0.25 -11.48 17.42
C LEU A 290 0.92 -12.86 17.51
N LYS A 291 1.49 -13.16 18.67
CA LYS A 291 2.06 -14.47 18.96
C LYS A 291 1.10 -15.27 19.83
N ASP A 292 0.91 -16.53 19.47
CA ASP A 292 0.13 -17.51 20.26
C ASP A 292 0.84 -18.86 20.19
N GLY A 293 1.50 -19.23 21.31
CA GLY A 293 2.35 -20.42 21.34
C GLY A 293 3.39 -20.43 20.22
N ASP A 294 3.31 -21.43 19.35
CA ASP A 294 4.19 -21.63 18.19
C ASP A 294 3.62 -21.00 16.90
N SER A 295 2.62 -20.13 17.02
CA SER A 295 2.06 -19.40 15.89
C SER A 295 2.33 -17.89 15.97
N LEU A 296 2.57 -17.26 14.82
CA LEU A 296 2.76 -15.83 14.68
C LEU A 296 1.90 -15.29 13.53
N HIS A 297 1.11 -14.28 13.83
CA HIS A 297 0.15 -13.70 12.89
C HIS A 297 0.53 -12.26 12.55
N ILE A 298 0.78 -12.00 11.27
CA ILE A 298 1.12 -10.68 10.75
C ILE A 298 -0.18 -10.03 10.28
N LEU A 299 -0.67 -9.08 11.07
CA LEU A 299 -1.84 -8.30 10.70
C LEU A 299 -1.42 -6.91 10.18
N ASN A 300 -2.25 -6.32 9.34
CA ASN A 300 -2.06 -4.98 8.78
C ASN A 300 -0.76 -4.79 7.98
N ALA A 301 -0.35 -5.81 7.21
CA ALA A 301 0.80 -5.73 6.32
C ALA A 301 0.48 -4.82 5.11
N ILE A 302 0.37 -3.51 5.35
CA ILE A 302 0.09 -2.46 4.37
C ILE A 302 1.35 -1.67 4.01
N SER A 303 1.26 -0.78 3.01
CA SER A 303 2.40 0.02 2.57
C SER A 303 3.16 0.68 3.74
N PRO A 304 4.51 0.53 3.79
CA PRO A 304 5.43 0.06 2.75
C PRO A 304 5.71 -1.46 2.73
N ALA A 305 4.78 -2.31 3.11
CA ALA A 305 4.96 -3.74 3.37
C ALA A 305 5.84 -4.48 2.34
N PHE A 306 5.56 -4.34 1.03
CA PHE A 306 6.34 -5.05 0.00
C PHE A 306 7.80 -4.63 -0.02
N THR A 307 8.08 -3.33 0.01
CA THR A 307 9.45 -2.81 -0.10
C THR A 307 10.30 -3.04 1.15
N CYS A 308 9.68 -3.19 2.33
CA CYS A 308 10.35 -3.54 3.58
C CYS A 308 10.30 -5.03 3.92
N SER A 309 9.62 -5.87 3.10
CA SER A 309 9.31 -7.27 3.42
C SER A 309 10.52 -8.11 3.80
N MET A 310 11.67 -7.93 3.15
CA MET A 310 12.88 -8.71 3.45
C MET A 310 13.46 -8.41 4.83
N ALA A 311 13.48 -7.13 5.24
CA ALA A 311 13.91 -6.75 6.58
C ALA A 311 12.86 -7.17 7.63
N PHE A 312 11.59 -6.99 7.31
CA PHE A 312 10.48 -7.36 8.17
C PHE A 312 10.40 -8.88 8.38
N ALA A 313 10.61 -9.68 7.33
CA ALA A 313 10.67 -11.14 7.46
C ALA A 313 11.78 -11.62 8.40
N LYS A 314 12.96 -10.97 8.37
CA LYS A 314 14.05 -11.26 9.34
C LYS A 314 13.64 -10.95 10.79
N HIS A 315 12.85 -9.90 10.99
CA HIS A 315 12.29 -9.58 12.30
C HIS A 315 11.26 -10.63 12.73
N VAL A 316 10.31 -10.96 11.87
CA VAL A 316 9.27 -11.98 12.12
C VAL A 316 9.87 -13.32 12.52
N VAL A 317 10.91 -13.77 11.80
CA VAL A 317 11.57 -15.07 12.11
C VAL A 317 12.27 -15.06 13.48
N LYS A 318 12.73 -13.92 13.96
CA LYS A 318 13.32 -13.81 15.32
C LYS A 318 12.28 -13.89 16.43
N GLU A 319 11.04 -13.55 16.14
CA GLU A 319 9.92 -13.60 17.09
C GLU A 319 9.28 -15.00 17.18
N LEU A 320 9.56 -15.89 16.22
CA LEU A 320 9.14 -17.28 16.23
C LEU A 320 9.95 -18.13 17.23
#